data_c16b0cb21990ff3c14df998193b26cab
#
_entry.id   c16b0cb21990ff3c14df998193b26cab
#
_cell.length_a   1.000
_cell.length_b   1.000
_cell.length_c   1.000
_cell.angle_alpha   90.00
_cell.angle_beta   90.00
_cell.angle_gamma   90.00
#
_symmetry.space_group_name_H-M   'P 1'
#
loop_
_entity.id
_entity.type
_entity.pdbx_description
1 polymer ?
#
loop_
_entity_poly.entity_id
_entity_poly.type
_entity_poly.pdbx_seq_one_letter_code
_entity_poly.pdbx_strand_id
1 'polypeptide(L)'
;TGIGALYGRRELLAAMPPWQSGGGMIRNVTFERTTYDDPPRRFEAGTPAAAEAIGLAAALDYVDQLGWPAIERHEAGLVEATVAGLEAIVGLRLIGRPRERAGVVSFVLDGIHAHDLGTVLDHHGVAVRAGHHCAQPLMQRYGVPATVRASFGLYNTREEVAALLRAIAAAQAIFGGVAPGGRGGGNGQGGT
;
A
#
# COMPACT_ATOMS: atom_id res chain seq x y z
N THR A 1 -8.61 1.28 -11.34
CA THR A 1 -9.72 0.46 -10.82
C THR A 1 -10.61 -0.02 -11.95
N GLY A 2 -11.26 -1.17 -11.78
CA GLY A 2 -12.22 -1.71 -12.75
C GLY A 2 -11.59 -2.58 -13.84
N ILE A 3 -10.28 -2.65 -13.97
CA ILE A 3 -9.59 -3.51 -14.93
C ILE A 3 -8.26 -4.02 -14.37
N GLY A 4 -7.84 -5.18 -14.84
CA GLY A 4 -6.54 -5.76 -14.61
C GLY A 4 -6.09 -6.58 -15.81
N ALA A 5 -4.78 -6.83 -15.94
CA ALA A 5 -4.21 -7.66 -16.99
C ALA A 5 -3.48 -8.85 -16.38
N LEU A 6 -3.73 -10.04 -16.93
CA LEU A 6 -3.01 -11.26 -16.60
C LEU A 6 -2.24 -11.74 -17.84
N TYR A 7 -0.93 -11.82 -17.72
CA TYR A 7 -0.10 -12.50 -18.72
C TYR A 7 0.06 -13.98 -18.36
N GLY A 8 -0.09 -14.84 -19.38
CA GLY A 8 0.16 -16.26 -19.24
C GLY A 8 0.71 -16.88 -20.53
N ARG A 9 1.56 -17.89 -20.39
CA ARG A 9 2.02 -18.67 -21.55
C ARG A 9 0.83 -19.36 -22.20
N ARG A 10 0.76 -19.29 -23.53
CA ARG A 10 -0.38 -19.78 -24.32
C ARG A 10 -0.69 -21.26 -24.04
N GLU A 11 0.34 -22.09 -23.92
CA GLU A 11 0.19 -23.53 -23.67
C GLU A 11 -0.46 -23.81 -22.32
N LEU A 12 -0.10 -23.04 -21.29
CA LEU A 12 -0.70 -23.16 -19.96
C LEU A 12 -2.17 -22.71 -19.98
N LEU A 13 -2.44 -21.55 -20.56
CA LEU A 13 -3.80 -21.02 -20.66
C LEU A 13 -4.70 -21.96 -21.48
N ALA A 14 -4.18 -22.58 -22.56
CA ALA A 14 -4.92 -23.53 -23.37
C ALA A 14 -5.29 -24.83 -22.60
N ALA A 15 -4.42 -25.24 -21.67
CA ALA A 15 -4.66 -26.42 -20.83
C ALA A 15 -5.58 -26.16 -19.62
N MET A 16 -5.82 -24.90 -19.26
CA MET A 16 -6.67 -24.55 -18.11
C MET A 16 -8.15 -24.53 -18.47
N PRO A 17 -9.03 -24.94 -17.55
CA PRO A 17 -10.45 -24.68 -17.66
C PRO A 17 -10.74 -23.17 -17.49
N PRO A 18 -11.91 -22.67 -17.97
CA PRO A 18 -12.30 -21.30 -17.69
C PRO A 18 -12.49 -21.09 -16.20
N TRP A 19 -12.13 -19.90 -15.71
CA TRP A 19 -12.36 -19.50 -14.31
C TRP A 19 -13.85 -19.31 -14.01
N GLN A 20 -14.57 -18.69 -14.94
CA GLN A 20 -16.02 -18.45 -14.89
C GLN A 20 -16.60 -18.53 -16.28
N SER A 21 -17.90 -18.70 -16.39
CA SER A 21 -18.62 -18.78 -17.66
C SER A 21 -19.56 -17.60 -17.84
N GLY A 22 -19.80 -17.22 -19.09
CA GLY A 22 -20.73 -16.15 -19.45
C GLY A 22 -20.78 -15.92 -20.96
N GLY A 23 -21.43 -14.86 -21.36
CA GLY A 23 -21.51 -14.47 -22.77
C GLY A 23 -20.09 -14.16 -23.33
N GLY A 24 -19.94 -14.32 -24.65
CA GLY A 24 -18.73 -13.94 -25.37
C GLY A 24 -17.59 -14.95 -25.33
N MET A 25 -17.62 -15.96 -24.47
CA MET A 25 -16.51 -16.92 -24.26
C MET A 25 -16.91 -18.39 -24.47
N ILE A 26 -18.17 -18.65 -24.75
CA ILE A 26 -18.73 -19.98 -25.05
C ILE A 26 -18.87 -20.17 -26.56
N ARG A 27 -18.56 -21.38 -27.08
CA ARG A 27 -18.81 -21.78 -28.47
C ARG A 27 -20.15 -22.46 -28.63
N ASN A 28 -20.44 -23.40 -27.73
CA ASN A 28 -21.69 -24.14 -27.74
C ASN A 28 -22.10 -24.54 -26.34
N VAL A 29 -23.42 -24.50 -26.07
CA VAL A 29 -24.01 -24.93 -24.81
C VAL A 29 -25.16 -25.87 -25.10
N THR A 30 -25.12 -27.07 -24.52
CA THR A 30 -26.22 -28.02 -24.47
C THR A 30 -26.52 -28.40 -23.02
N PHE A 31 -27.55 -29.19 -22.77
CA PHE A 31 -27.81 -29.69 -21.42
C PHE A 31 -26.71 -30.62 -20.91
N GLU A 32 -26.01 -31.31 -21.83
CA GLU A 32 -24.97 -32.30 -21.48
C GLU A 32 -23.57 -31.71 -21.46
N ARG A 33 -23.31 -30.64 -22.23
CA ARG A 33 -21.95 -30.15 -22.44
C ARG A 33 -21.91 -28.68 -22.84
N THR A 34 -20.90 -27.98 -22.28
CA THR A 34 -20.47 -26.64 -22.72
C THR A 34 -19.08 -26.71 -23.34
N THR A 35 -18.88 -26.04 -24.46
CA THR A 35 -17.58 -25.84 -25.09
C THR A 35 -17.23 -24.35 -25.11
N TYR A 36 -15.95 -24.04 -24.90
CA TYR A 36 -15.49 -22.70 -24.72
C TYR A 36 -14.55 -22.26 -25.84
N ASP A 37 -14.37 -20.95 -25.96
CA ASP A 37 -13.41 -20.38 -26.88
C ASP A 37 -11.96 -20.64 -26.44
N ASP A 38 -11.02 -20.33 -27.33
CA ASP A 38 -9.60 -20.39 -27.05
C ASP A 38 -9.16 -19.16 -26.21
N PRO A 39 -8.05 -19.27 -25.45
CA PRO A 39 -7.46 -18.10 -24.84
C PRO A 39 -7.08 -17.01 -25.86
N PRO A 40 -7.21 -15.72 -25.52
CA PRO A 40 -7.57 -15.15 -24.21
C PRO A 40 -9.08 -15.19 -23.91
N ARG A 41 -9.93 -15.32 -24.93
CA ARG A 41 -11.39 -15.18 -24.82
C ARG A 41 -12.02 -16.13 -23.80
N ARG A 42 -11.46 -17.33 -23.63
CA ARG A 42 -11.90 -18.32 -22.64
C ARG A 42 -11.97 -17.77 -21.21
N PHE A 43 -11.18 -16.76 -20.89
CA PHE A 43 -11.07 -16.18 -19.55
C PHE A 43 -11.72 -14.81 -19.41
N GLU A 44 -12.44 -14.37 -20.45
CA GLU A 44 -13.06 -13.05 -20.53
C GLU A 44 -14.59 -13.20 -20.66
N ALA A 45 -15.24 -13.62 -19.57
CA ALA A 45 -16.67 -13.85 -19.54
C ALA A 45 -17.47 -12.54 -19.43
N GLY A 46 -18.49 -12.39 -20.28
CA GLY A 46 -19.40 -11.26 -20.29
C GLY A 46 -18.94 -10.12 -21.20
N THR A 47 -19.61 -8.98 -21.09
CA THR A 47 -19.24 -7.76 -21.83
C THR A 47 -17.89 -7.24 -21.32
N PRO A 48 -16.90 -7.01 -22.21
CA PRO A 48 -15.61 -6.51 -21.79
C PRO A 48 -15.70 -5.10 -21.21
N ALA A 49 -14.80 -4.80 -20.23
CA ALA A 49 -14.65 -3.49 -19.60
C ALA A 49 -13.94 -2.51 -20.58
N ALA A 50 -14.63 -2.11 -21.65
CA ALA A 50 -14.03 -1.36 -22.76
C ALA A 50 -13.56 0.04 -22.35
N ALA A 51 -14.35 0.75 -21.55
CA ALA A 51 -13.98 2.09 -21.07
C ALA A 51 -12.74 2.05 -20.17
N GLU A 52 -12.68 1.07 -19.29
CA GLU A 52 -11.54 0.86 -18.37
C GLU A 52 -10.29 0.42 -19.14
N ALA A 53 -10.45 -0.37 -20.21
CA ALA A 53 -9.32 -0.77 -21.06
C ALA A 53 -8.72 0.43 -21.80
N ILE A 54 -9.55 1.32 -22.33
CA ILE A 54 -9.12 2.57 -22.97
C ILE A 54 -8.41 3.48 -21.93
N GLY A 55 -8.99 3.60 -20.74
CA GLY A 55 -8.39 4.37 -19.64
C GLY A 55 -7.04 3.82 -19.20
N LEU A 56 -6.89 2.50 -19.12
CA LEU A 56 -5.60 1.86 -18.81
C LEU A 56 -4.58 2.13 -19.90
N ALA A 57 -4.95 2.03 -21.18
CA ALA A 57 -4.06 2.33 -22.29
C ALA A 57 -3.55 3.78 -22.22
N ALA A 58 -4.44 4.75 -22.01
CA ALA A 58 -4.06 6.15 -21.86
C ALA A 58 -3.11 6.38 -20.65
N ALA A 59 -3.32 5.67 -19.54
CA ALA A 59 -2.43 5.74 -18.38
C ALA A 59 -1.04 5.17 -18.68
N LEU A 60 -0.95 4.08 -19.43
CA LEU A 60 0.32 3.50 -19.85
C LEU A 60 1.06 4.43 -20.81
N ASP A 61 0.37 5.00 -21.80
CA ASP A 61 0.96 5.98 -22.72
C ASP A 61 1.53 7.20 -21.97
N TYR A 62 0.84 7.67 -20.94
CA TYR A 62 1.32 8.76 -20.08
C TYR A 62 2.62 8.39 -19.35
N VAL A 63 2.67 7.21 -18.73
CA VAL A 63 3.86 6.74 -18.02
C VAL A 63 5.03 6.52 -18.98
N ASP A 64 4.79 5.97 -20.17
CA ASP A 64 5.81 5.75 -21.20
C ASP A 64 6.38 7.07 -21.73
N GLN A 65 5.56 8.12 -21.87
CA GLN A 65 6.02 9.46 -22.25
C GLN A 65 6.95 10.09 -21.21
N LEU A 66 6.69 9.87 -19.92
CA LEU A 66 7.58 10.30 -18.84
C LEU A 66 8.88 9.49 -18.79
N GLY A 67 8.80 8.21 -19.13
CA GLY A 67 9.88 7.25 -19.13
C GLY A 67 10.18 6.65 -17.75
N TRP A 68 10.11 5.35 -17.65
CA TRP A 68 10.35 4.58 -16.42
C TRP A 68 11.64 4.96 -15.68
N PRO A 69 12.82 5.12 -16.35
CA PRO A 69 14.04 5.50 -15.64
C PRO A 69 13.99 6.90 -15.00
N ALA A 70 13.16 7.80 -15.51
CA ALA A 70 12.99 9.13 -14.91
C ALA A 70 12.11 9.04 -13.65
N ILE A 71 11.03 8.26 -13.72
CA ILE A 71 10.14 7.99 -12.59
C ILE A 71 10.91 7.32 -11.45
N GLU A 72 11.65 6.25 -11.76
CA GLU A 72 12.44 5.51 -10.78
C GLU A 72 13.47 6.40 -10.06
N ARG A 73 14.20 7.24 -10.79
CA ARG A 73 15.16 8.18 -10.18
C ARG A 73 14.47 9.21 -9.30
N HIS A 74 13.33 9.72 -9.72
CA HIS A 74 12.55 10.69 -8.94
C HIS A 74 12.08 10.08 -7.63
N GLU A 75 11.40 8.94 -7.68
CA GLU A 75 10.89 8.23 -6.50
C GLU A 75 12.03 7.80 -5.57
N ALA A 76 13.14 7.29 -6.10
CA ALA A 76 14.32 6.94 -5.32
C ALA A 76 14.87 8.14 -4.54
N GLY A 77 14.94 9.32 -5.16
CA GLY A 77 15.38 10.54 -4.49
C GLY A 77 14.43 11.02 -3.38
N LEU A 78 13.12 10.83 -3.52
CA LEU A 78 12.14 11.09 -2.46
C LEU A 78 12.27 10.11 -1.31
N VAL A 79 12.44 8.83 -1.61
CA VAL A 79 12.64 7.77 -0.62
C VAL A 79 13.95 8.01 0.17
N GLU A 80 15.04 8.33 -0.51
CA GLU A 80 16.32 8.62 0.13
C GLU A 80 16.21 9.81 1.11
N ALA A 81 15.60 10.92 0.67
CA ALA A 81 15.36 12.08 1.51
C ALA A 81 14.46 11.75 2.72
N THR A 82 13.43 10.92 2.50
CA THR A 82 12.52 10.48 3.55
C THR A 82 13.23 9.60 4.58
N VAL A 83 13.99 8.62 4.14
CA VAL A 83 14.75 7.72 5.01
C VAL A 83 15.74 8.51 5.85
N ALA A 84 16.51 9.40 5.24
CA ALA A 84 17.47 10.25 5.95
C ALA A 84 16.78 11.13 7.02
N GLY A 85 15.64 11.74 6.66
CA GLY A 85 14.87 12.55 7.60
C GLY A 85 14.27 11.75 8.76
N LEU A 86 13.71 10.57 8.46
CA LEU A 86 13.13 9.69 9.48
C LEU A 86 14.19 9.11 10.44
N GLU A 87 15.37 8.76 9.94
CA GLU A 87 16.47 8.26 10.77
C GLU A 87 17.01 9.29 11.76
N ALA A 88 16.84 10.57 11.48
CA ALA A 88 17.22 11.65 12.40
C ALA A 88 16.22 11.85 13.55
N ILE A 89 15.03 11.24 13.47
CA ILE A 89 13.97 11.40 14.49
C ILE A 89 14.21 10.42 15.64
N VAL A 90 14.38 10.93 16.85
CA VAL A 90 14.55 10.11 18.06
C VAL A 90 13.29 9.30 18.33
N GLY A 91 13.45 8.01 18.63
CA GLY A 91 12.34 7.08 18.89
C GLY A 91 11.63 6.57 17.62
N LEU A 92 12.06 6.99 16.44
CA LEU A 92 11.52 6.45 15.19
C LEU A 92 12.35 5.22 14.75
N ARG A 93 11.64 4.17 14.34
CA ARG A 93 12.24 2.95 13.82
C ARG A 93 11.67 2.63 12.43
N LEU A 94 12.54 2.55 11.42
CA LEU A 94 12.19 2.08 10.08
C LEU A 94 11.90 0.57 10.10
N ILE A 95 10.86 0.16 9.39
CA ILE A 95 10.49 -1.24 9.22
C ILE A 95 10.91 -1.69 7.81
N GLY A 96 11.93 -2.55 7.79
CA GLY A 96 12.57 -3.00 6.56
C GLY A 96 13.68 -2.05 6.07
N ARG A 97 14.82 -2.66 5.70
CA ARG A 97 15.99 -1.97 5.11
C ARG A 97 16.50 -2.76 3.91
N PRO A 98 15.71 -2.86 2.82
CA PRO A 98 16.14 -3.55 1.62
C PRO A 98 17.23 -2.74 0.88
N ARG A 99 18.03 -3.42 0.04
CA ARG A 99 19.02 -2.74 -0.83
C ARG A 99 18.33 -1.91 -1.90
N GLU A 100 17.28 -2.45 -2.49
CA GLU A 100 16.43 -1.76 -3.46
C GLU A 100 15.04 -1.56 -2.84
N ARG A 101 14.47 -0.39 -3.03
CA ARG A 101 13.19 -0.01 -2.44
C ARG A 101 12.33 0.69 -3.49
N ALA A 102 11.08 0.26 -3.60
CA ALA A 102 10.05 1.03 -4.30
C ALA A 102 9.74 2.33 -3.53
N GLY A 103 8.92 3.20 -4.10
CA GLY A 103 8.48 4.46 -3.52
C GLY A 103 7.70 4.35 -2.20
N VAL A 104 8.15 3.49 -1.26
CA VAL A 104 7.42 3.17 -0.01
C VAL A 104 8.36 3.09 1.18
N VAL A 105 7.99 3.74 2.29
CA VAL A 105 8.71 3.70 3.56
C VAL A 105 7.73 3.39 4.69
N SER A 106 8.02 2.35 5.47
CA SER A 106 7.24 1.98 6.65
C SER A 106 8.03 2.25 7.92
N PHE A 107 7.36 2.75 8.95
CA PHE A 107 8.00 3.11 10.22
C PHE A 107 7.04 3.02 11.39
N VAL A 108 7.59 3.01 12.59
CA VAL A 108 6.87 3.16 13.87
C VAL A 108 7.56 4.27 14.68
N LEU A 109 6.82 4.87 15.59
CA LEU A 109 7.32 5.90 16.50
C LEU A 109 7.05 5.45 17.94
N ASP A 110 8.07 5.44 18.76
CA ASP A 110 7.98 4.96 20.14
C ASP A 110 6.94 5.76 20.95
N GLY A 111 6.11 5.04 21.69
CA GLY A 111 5.06 5.63 22.53
C GLY A 111 3.85 6.14 21.78
N ILE A 112 3.81 6.10 20.45
CA ILE A 112 2.65 6.56 19.65
C ILE A 112 2.14 5.41 18.78
N HIS A 113 0.86 5.08 18.96
CA HIS A 113 0.24 4.05 18.12
C HIS A 113 0.15 4.52 16.66
N ALA A 114 0.34 3.60 15.70
CA ALA A 114 0.34 3.94 14.27
C ALA A 114 -0.93 4.65 13.80
N HIS A 115 -2.09 4.31 14.36
CA HIS A 115 -3.35 4.97 14.04
C HIS A 115 -3.38 6.43 14.50
N ASP A 116 -2.94 6.69 15.73
CA ASP A 116 -2.92 8.04 16.31
C ASP A 116 -1.93 8.93 15.56
N LEU A 117 -0.75 8.37 15.22
CA LEU A 117 0.22 9.05 14.37
C LEU A 117 -0.39 9.38 13.00
N GLY A 118 -1.07 8.41 12.35
CA GLY A 118 -1.76 8.64 11.09
C GLY A 118 -2.81 9.75 11.16
N THR A 119 -3.57 9.82 12.26
CA THR A 119 -4.58 10.86 12.50
C THR A 119 -3.94 12.24 12.61
N VAL A 120 -2.83 12.38 13.35
CA VAL A 120 -2.12 13.67 13.46
C VAL A 120 -1.55 14.08 12.10
N LEU A 121 -0.97 13.15 11.37
CA LEU A 121 -0.43 13.42 10.03
C LEU A 121 -1.53 13.91 9.08
N ASP A 122 -2.70 13.29 9.10
CA ASP A 122 -3.88 13.69 8.30
C ASP A 122 -4.32 15.13 8.63
N HIS A 123 -4.41 15.49 9.90
CA HIS A 123 -4.69 16.87 10.32
C HIS A 123 -3.65 17.89 9.83
N HIS A 124 -2.44 17.46 9.52
CA HIS A 124 -1.39 18.30 8.92
C HIS A 124 -1.35 18.19 7.39
N GLY A 125 -2.38 17.61 6.77
CA GLY A 125 -2.50 17.47 5.32
C GLY A 125 -1.58 16.41 4.72
N VAL A 126 -1.09 15.45 5.50
CA VAL A 126 -0.21 14.37 5.05
C VAL A 126 -0.93 13.03 5.11
N ALA A 127 -1.31 12.53 3.95
CA ALA A 127 -1.97 11.24 3.82
C ALA A 127 -0.96 10.08 3.92
N VAL A 128 -1.17 9.20 4.90
CA VAL A 128 -0.41 7.98 5.10
C VAL A 128 -1.34 6.79 5.30
N ARG A 129 -0.81 5.60 5.20
CA ARG A 129 -1.56 4.41 5.59
C ARG A 129 -1.07 3.88 6.92
N ALA A 130 -1.96 3.73 7.91
CA ALA A 130 -1.69 3.13 9.20
C ALA A 130 -2.38 1.76 9.32
N GLY A 131 -1.70 0.76 9.90
CA GLY A 131 -2.27 -0.56 10.16
C GLY A 131 -1.34 -1.73 9.82
N HIS A 132 -1.94 -2.88 9.58
CA HIS A 132 -1.24 -4.14 9.28
C HIS A 132 -0.84 -4.30 7.81
N HIS A 133 -1.37 -3.47 6.91
CA HIS A 133 -1.14 -3.50 5.45
C HIS A 133 -1.45 -4.85 4.78
N CYS A 134 -2.47 -5.58 5.28
CA CYS A 134 -2.80 -6.96 4.89
C CYS A 134 -1.65 -7.95 5.12
N ALA A 135 -0.74 -7.66 6.04
CA ALA A 135 0.49 -8.43 6.32
C ALA A 135 0.67 -8.66 7.82
N GLN A 136 -0.35 -9.14 8.51
CA GLN A 136 -0.34 -9.39 9.96
C GLN A 136 0.82 -10.30 10.43
N PRO A 137 1.18 -11.39 9.71
CA PRO A 137 2.35 -12.20 10.08
C PRO A 137 3.66 -11.40 10.05
N LEU A 138 3.77 -10.41 9.17
CA LEU A 138 4.93 -9.54 9.12
C LEU A 138 5.01 -8.62 10.34
N MET A 139 3.86 -8.10 10.80
CA MET A 139 3.80 -7.31 12.04
C MET A 139 4.27 -8.12 13.24
N GLN A 140 3.84 -9.38 13.34
CA GLN A 140 4.29 -10.31 14.38
C GLN A 140 5.80 -10.54 14.31
N ARG A 141 6.36 -10.78 13.11
CA ARG A 141 7.80 -10.95 12.92
C ARG A 141 8.61 -9.76 13.38
N TYR A 142 8.13 -8.54 13.14
CA TYR A 142 8.81 -7.30 13.58
C TYR A 142 8.50 -6.89 15.01
N GLY A 143 7.60 -7.60 15.70
CA GLY A 143 7.20 -7.31 17.07
C GLY A 143 6.48 -5.97 17.21
N VAL A 144 5.65 -5.60 16.22
CA VAL A 144 4.89 -4.36 16.22
C VAL A 144 3.40 -4.63 15.97
N PRO A 145 2.49 -3.89 16.61
CA PRO A 145 1.06 -4.06 16.39
C PRO A 145 0.61 -3.55 15.01
N ALA A 146 1.25 -2.50 14.52
CA ALA A 146 0.93 -1.83 13.26
C ALA A 146 2.10 -0.94 12.84
N THR A 147 2.11 -0.48 11.58
CA THR A 147 3.07 0.52 11.10
C THR A 147 2.37 1.68 10.40
N VAL A 148 3.04 2.82 10.31
CA VAL A 148 2.68 3.90 9.40
C VAL A 148 3.50 3.72 8.11
N ARG A 149 2.85 3.89 6.96
CA ARG A 149 3.45 3.77 5.64
C ARG A 149 3.26 5.03 4.82
N ALA A 150 4.34 5.68 4.48
CA ALA A 150 4.38 6.72 3.47
C ALA A 150 4.66 6.09 2.10
N SER A 151 3.93 6.51 1.07
CA SER A 151 4.10 6.04 -0.30
C SER A 151 4.25 7.24 -1.22
N PHE A 152 5.18 7.15 -2.16
CA PHE A 152 5.48 8.20 -3.13
C PHE A 152 5.18 7.71 -4.53
N GLY A 153 4.71 8.60 -5.37
CA GLY A 153 4.55 8.40 -6.79
C GLY A 153 5.22 9.53 -7.57
N LEU A 154 5.13 9.45 -8.88
CA LEU A 154 5.77 10.36 -9.83
C LEU A 154 5.39 11.85 -9.66
N TYR A 155 4.32 12.14 -8.95
CA TYR A 155 3.79 13.50 -8.73
C TYR A 155 4.16 14.09 -7.37
N ASN A 156 4.77 13.31 -6.46
CA ASN A 156 5.16 13.82 -5.15
C ASN A 156 6.43 14.68 -5.22
N THR A 157 6.62 15.54 -4.23
CA THR A 157 7.69 16.53 -4.20
C THR A 157 8.54 16.43 -2.93
N ARG A 158 9.71 17.09 -2.93
CA ARG A 158 10.56 17.20 -1.73
C ARG A 158 9.92 18.03 -0.62
N GLU A 159 9.08 18.99 -0.96
CA GLU A 159 8.30 19.81 -0.03
C GLU A 159 7.31 18.95 0.77
N GLU A 160 6.73 17.93 0.12
CA GLU A 160 5.83 16.98 0.78
C GLU A 160 6.61 16.04 1.72
N VAL A 161 7.83 15.64 1.39
CA VAL A 161 8.72 14.96 2.34
C VAL A 161 8.98 15.83 3.56
N ALA A 162 9.30 17.10 3.37
CA ALA A 162 9.49 18.03 4.48
C ALA A 162 8.20 18.23 5.30
N ALA A 163 7.04 18.25 4.67
CA ALA A 163 5.74 18.30 5.36
C ALA A 163 5.52 17.06 6.24
N LEU A 164 5.81 15.86 5.73
CA LEU A 164 5.76 14.61 6.51
C LEU A 164 6.63 14.70 7.76
N LEU A 165 7.88 15.13 7.64
CA LEU A 165 8.81 15.24 8.78
C LEU A 165 8.33 16.25 9.81
N ARG A 166 7.80 17.41 9.37
CA ARG A 166 7.21 18.41 10.30
C ARG A 166 5.98 17.87 11.02
N ALA A 167 5.11 17.13 10.32
CA ALA A 167 3.92 16.54 10.92
C ALA A 167 4.26 15.46 11.96
N ILE A 168 5.32 14.69 11.74
CA ILE A 168 5.83 13.72 12.74
C ILE A 168 6.37 14.45 13.96
N ALA A 169 7.12 15.53 13.79
CA ALA A 169 7.59 16.35 14.91
C ALA A 169 6.44 16.96 15.72
N ALA A 170 5.37 17.40 15.06
CA ALA A 170 4.15 17.86 15.73
C ALA A 170 3.47 16.73 16.53
N ALA A 171 3.41 15.52 15.99
CA ALA A 171 2.91 14.37 16.73
C ALA A 171 3.76 14.07 17.98
N GLN A 172 5.08 14.12 17.88
CA GLN A 172 5.97 13.98 19.05
C GLN A 172 5.71 15.06 20.12
N ALA A 173 5.46 16.29 19.71
CA ALA A 173 5.14 17.37 20.65
C ALA A 173 3.82 17.15 21.39
N ILE A 174 2.80 16.62 20.68
CA ILE A 174 1.49 16.31 21.25
C ILE A 174 1.57 15.16 22.27
N PHE A 175 2.22 14.06 21.92
CA PHE A 175 2.27 12.86 22.74
C PHE A 175 3.47 12.83 23.71
N GLY A 176 4.57 13.50 23.39
CA GLY A 176 5.77 13.58 24.22
C GLY A 176 5.59 14.41 25.51
N GLY A 177 4.55 15.27 25.56
CA GLY A 177 4.15 16.00 26.76
C GLY A 177 3.32 15.16 27.75
N VAL A 178 2.89 13.96 27.36
CA VAL A 178 2.17 13.01 28.22
C VAL A 178 3.21 12.04 28.78
N ALA A 179 3.78 12.36 29.95
CA ALA A 179 4.55 11.38 30.74
C ALA A 179 3.66 10.10 30.89
N PRO A 180 4.23 8.88 30.84
CA PRO A 180 3.46 7.68 31.06
C PRO A 180 2.84 7.78 32.46
N GLY A 181 1.52 8.01 32.48
CA GLY A 181 0.76 8.20 33.70
C GLY A 181 0.96 7.03 34.63
N GLY A 182 1.45 7.33 35.85
CA GLY A 182 1.62 6.37 36.91
C GLY A 182 0.34 5.56 37.07
N ARG A 183 0.48 4.25 37.11
CA ARG A 183 -0.58 3.34 37.51
C ARG A 183 -0.99 3.77 38.91
N GLY A 184 -2.16 4.38 39.02
CA GLY A 184 -2.77 4.67 40.29
C GLY A 184 -2.94 3.37 41.06
N GLY A 185 -2.13 3.20 42.07
CA GLY A 185 -2.27 2.15 43.07
C GLY A 185 -3.57 2.39 43.82
N GLY A 186 -4.64 1.72 43.44
CA GLY A 186 -5.85 1.61 44.24
C GLY A 186 -5.59 0.64 45.40
N ASN A 187 -5.16 1.16 46.51
CA ASN A 187 -5.24 0.51 47.80
C ASN A 187 -6.72 0.41 48.17
N GLY A 188 -7.31 -0.76 48.01
CA GLY A 188 -8.60 -1.16 48.60
C GLY A 188 -8.36 -1.98 49.85
N GLN A 189 -8.13 -1.30 50.97
CA GLN A 189 -8.31 -1.91 52.29
C GLN A 189 -9.79 -1.94 52.68
N GLY A 190 -10.12 -2.97 53.36
CA GLY A 190 -11.21 -3.00 54.34
C GLY A 190 -12.32 -3.97 54.00
N GLY A 191 -12.51 -5.02 54.70
CA GLY A 191 -12.86 -5.10 56.10
C GLY A 191 -14.24 -5.71 56.26
N THR A 192 -14.26 -6.77 56.97
CA THR A 192 -15.37 -7.55 57.59
C THR A 192 -16.07 -8.55 56.71
#